data_41ee10040249872173538be0d9bcd4d3
#
_entry.id   41ee10040249872173538be0d9bcd4d3
#
_cell.length_a   1.000
_cell.length_b   1.000
_cell.length_c   1.000
_cell.angle_alpha   90.00
_cell.angle_beta   90.00
_cell.angle_gamma   90.00
#
_symmetry.space_group_name_H-M   'P 1'
#
loop_
_entity.id
_entity.type
_entity.pdbx_description
1 polymer ?
#
loop_
_entity_poly.entity_id
_entity_poly.type
_entity_poly.pdbx_seq_one_letter_code
_entity_poly.pdbx_strand_id
1 'polypeptide(L)'
;FSGIEDFISRIGPGLEQTVILIRTGAFRFTGKSKALLLWEAHMLINRGKSETARTLFNPEPKRFSMPPFEQSKLEDAYDEIELLGFPVTLTWFDLLQTKFRGDVTAAGMKGAVSRRVRMVGHLVTVKYIKTVKHEWMNFGCFIDNDGEFFDTTHFPQSLAGWPFRGSGTYLIQGKVVDEFGYTSVEVEKMAKLPVQPDPRY
;
A
#
# COMPACT_ATOMS: atom_id res chain seq x y z
N PHE A 1 14.75 19.76 -7.84
CA PHE A 1 14.40 19.77 -9.26
C PHE A 1 13.15 20.60 -9.47
N SER A 2 13.09 21.36 -10.57
CA SER A 2 11.90 22.15 -10.92
C SER A 2 10.86 21.33 -11.68
N GLY A 3 11.26 20.21 -12.28
CA GLY A 3 10.40 19.32 -13.04
C GLY A 3 11.15 18.15 -13.64
N ILE A 4 10.47 17.37 -14.48
CA ILE A 4 11.04 16.17 -15.11
C ILE A 4 12.16 16.53 -16.12
N GLU A 5 12.01 17.65 -16.82
CA GLU A 5 13.03 18.11 -17.79
C GLU A 5 14.34 18.49 -17.10
N ASP A 6 14.27 19.27 -15.99
CA ASP A 6 15.42 19.60 -15.16
C ASP A 6 16.09 18.34 -14.57
N PHE A 7 15.28 17.36 -14.14
CA PHE A 7 15.77 16.09 -13.64
C PHE A 7 16.54 15.31 -14.73
N ILE A 8 15.94 15.14 -15.90
CA ILE A 8 16.55 14.39 -17.00
C ILE A 8 17.83 15.08 -17.48
N SER A 9 17.82 16.40 -17.63
CA SER A 9 18.98 17.15 -18.11
C SER A 9 20.17 17.11 -17.16
N ARG A 10 19.91 17.10 -15.83
CA ARG A 10 20.99 17.12 -14.81
C ARG A 10 21.49 15.74 -14.42
N ILE A 11 20.64 14.72 -14.45
CA ILE A 11 20.97 13.37 -13.98
C ILE A 11 21.32 12.45 -15.17
N GLY A 12 20.68 12.64 -16.33
CA GLY A 12 20.83 11.76 -17.49
C GLY A 12 20.33 10.32 -17.27
N PRO A 13 19.16 10.10 -16.62
CA PRO A 13 18.68 8.76 -16.31
C PRO A 13 18.24 8.01 -17.55
N GLY A 14 18.24 6.68 -17.49
CA GLY A 14 17.58 5.85 -18.50
C GLY A 14 16.06 5.97 -18.46
N LEU A 15 15.40 5.60 -19.58
CA LEU A 15 13.95 5.67 -19.67
C LEU A 15 13.27 4.80 -18.61
N GLU A 16 13.69 3.55 -18.42
CA GLU A 16 13.13 2.63 -17.43
C GLU A 16 13.18 3.19 -16.01
N GLN A 17 14.33 3.76 -15.62
CA GLN A 17 14.51 4.38 -14.31
C GLN A 17 13.57 5.55 -14.12
N THR A 18 13.41 6.37 -15.17
CA THR A 18 12.48 7.53 -15.14
C THR A 18 11.03 7.07 -15.04
N VAL A 19 10.64 6.02 -15.77
CA VAL A 19 9.29 5.42 -15.71
C VAL A 19 8.98 4.90 -14.30
N ILE A 20 9.92 4.18 -13.66
CA ILE A 20 9.75 3.71 -12.27
C ILE A 20 9.53 4.89 -11.31
N LEU A 21 10.33 5.94 -11.41
CA LEU A 21 10.18 7.13 -10.57
C LEU A 21 8.84 7.84 -10.78
N ILE A 22 8.35 7.91 -12.02
CA ILE A 22 7.03 8.48 -12.31
C ILE A 22 5.92 7.60 -11.71
N ARG A 23 5.97 6.29 -11.94
CA ARG A 23 4.96 5.34 -11.44
C ARG A 23 4.89 5.33 -9.91
N THR A 24 6.03 5.43 -9.22
CA THR A 24 6.09 5.57 -7.75
C THR A 24 5.68 6.94 -7.23
N GLY A 25 5.39 7.90 -8.13
CA GLY A 25 4.92 9.23 -7.76
C GLY A 25 6.00 10.20 -7.32
N ALA A 26 7.27 9.95 -7.65
CA ALA A 26 8.39 10.84 -7.30
C ALA A 26 8.25 12.28 -7.85
N PHE A 27 7.47 12.45 -8.90
CA PHE A 27 7.22 13.75 -9.55
C PHE A 27 5.85 14.38 -9.20
N ARG A 28 5.16 13.94 -8.13
CA ARG A 28 3.88 14.53 -7.70
C ARG A 28 3.94 16.02 -7.44
N PHE A 29 5.09 16.53 -7.00
CA PHE A 29 5.33 17.95 -6.74
C PHE A 29 5.14 18.82 -7.99
N THR A 30 5.18 18.25 -9.20
CA THR A 30 4.96 18.99 -10.45
C THR A 30 3.51 19.32 -10.73
N GLY A 31 2.56 18.67 -10.02
CA GLY A 31 1.13 18.77 -10.27
C GLY A 31 0.66 18.14 -11.59
N LYS A 32 1.55 17.50 -12.35
CA LYS A 32 1.23 16.85 -13.63
C LYS A 32 0.73 15.42 -13.39
N SER A 33 -0.16 14.93 -14.28
CA SER A 33 -0.59 13.53 -14.28
C SER A 33 0.56 12.58 -14.64
N LYS A 34 0.52 11.34 -14.14
CA LYS A 34 1.51 10.31 -14.51
C LYS A 34 1.59 10.09 -16.02
N ALA A 35 0.43 10.07 -16.69
CA ALA A 35 0.37 9.90 -18.14
C ALA A 35 1.13 11.00 -18.89
N LEU A 36 0.96 12.26 -18.47
CA LEU A 36 1.70 13.39 -19.05
C LEU A 36 3.20 13.29 -18.77
N LEU A 37 3.58 12.94 -17.54
CA LEU A 37 4.99 12.77 -17.17
C LEU A 37 5.66 11.62 -17.92
N LEU A 38 4.98 10.49 -18.13
CA LEU A 38 5.46 9.37 -18.93
C LEU A 38 5.69 9.80 -20.39
N TRP A 39 4.75 10.54 -20.97
CA TRP A 39 4.87 11.05 -22.32
C TRP A 39 6.04 12.03 -22.44
N GLU A 40 6.18 12.99 -21.50
CA GLU A 40 7.32 13.92 -21.46
C GLU A 40 8.65 13.17 -21.35
N ALA A 41 8.76 12.15 -20.49
CA ALA A 41 9.94 11.33 -20.34
C ALA A 41 10.36 10.63 -21.65
N HIS A 42 9.38 10.01 -22.33
CA HIS A 42 9.64 9.37 -23.63
C HIS A 42 10.13 10.36 -24.68
N MET A 43 9.53 11.56 -24.73
CA MET A 43 9.94 12.58 -25.70
C MET A 43 11.33 13.16 -25.40
N LEU A 44 11.62 13.43 -24.13
CA LEU A 44 12.90 14.06 -23.73
C LEU A 44 14.07 13.09 -23.88
N ILE A 45 13.93 11.85 -23.43
CA ILE A 45 15.02 10.85 -23.48
C ILE A 45 15.29 10.37 -24.90
N ASN A 46 14.25 10.22 -25.74
CA ASN A 46 14.44 9.81 -27.14
C ASN A 46 15.03 10.94 -28.01
N ARG A 47 14.79 12.20 -27.67
CA ARG A 47 15.45 13.34 -28.34
C ARG A 47 16.96 13.31 -28.16
N GLY A 48 17.46 13.03 -26.96
CA GLY A 48 18.92 12.93 -26.69
C GLY A 48 19.63 11.87 -27.51
N LYS A 49 18.92 10.85 -28.01
CA LYS A 49 19.46 9.84 -28.92
C LYS A 49 19.51 10.29 -30.41
N SER A 50 18.67 11.27 -30.75
CA SER A 50 18.59 11.79 -32.15
C SER A 50 19.49 13.00 -32.38
N GLU A 51 20.00 13.68 -31.37
CA GLU A 51 20.86 14.88 -31.52
C GLU A 51 22.29 14.62 -31.93
N THR A 52 22.70 13.34 -32.14
CA THR A 52 23.99 13.03 -32.78
C THR A 52 23.98 13.33 -34.28
N ALA A 53 22.85 13.60 -34.90
CA ALA A 53 22.79 14.15 -36.24
C ALA A 53 22.82 15.69 -36.13
N ARG A 54 23.96 16.32 -36.50
CA ARG A 54 24.09 17.76 -36.67
C ARG A 54 23.01 18.24 -37.68
N THR A 55 21.85 18.67 -37.17
CA THR A 55 20.84 19.34 -38.00
C THR A 55 21.23 20.81 -38.17
N LEU A 56 21.31 21.23 -39.40
CA LEU A 56 21.59 22.64 -39.79
C LEU A 56 20.51 23.62 -39.33
N PHE A 57 19.34 23.13 -38.93
CA PHE A 57 18.21 23.90 -38.47
C PHE A 57 17.70 23.27 -37.16
N ASN A 58 17.55 24.09 -36.11
CA ASN A 58 16.82 23.69 -34.90
C ASN A 58 15.31 23.85 -35.19
N PRO A 59 14.57 22.78 -35.45
CA PRO A 59 13.13 22.89 -35.60
C PRO A 59 12.54 23.30 -34.25
N GLU A 60 11.65 24.30 -34.26
CA GLU A 60 10.88 24.65 -33.06
C GLU A 60 10.19 23.39 -32.52
N PRO A 61 10.26 23.11 -31.21
CA PRO A 61 9.63 21.95 -30.63
C PRO A 61 8.13 22.03 -30.83
N LYS A 62 7.57 21.08 -31.61
CA LYS A 62 6.12 20.95 -31.75
C LYS A 62 5.51 20.74 -30.36
N ARG A 63 4.69 21.69 -29.91
CA ARG A 63 3.89 21.56 -28.70
C ARG A 63 2.67 20.70 -29.04
N PHE A 64 2.63 19.50 -28.52
CA PHE A 64 1.47 18.64 -28.64
C PHE A 64 0.57 18.88 -27.42
N SER A 65 -0.71 19.15 -27.66
CA SER A 65 -1.73 19.13 -26.61
C SER A 65 -2.14 17.68 -26.39
N MET A 66 -1.86 17.17 -25.21
CA MET A 66 -2.33 15.83 -24.82
C MET A 66 -3.80 15.89 -24.43
N PRO A 67 -4.60 14.88 -24.79
CA PRO A 67 -5.96 14.77 -24.26
C PRO A 67 -5.89 14.61 -22.72
N PRO A 68 -6.90 15.10 -21.98
CA PRO A 68 -6.97 14.87 -20.55
C PRO A 68 -7.15 13.37 -20.29
N PHE A 69 -6.17 12.73 -19.64
CA PHE A 69 -6.31 11.37 -19.13
C PHE A 69 -6.83 11.44 -17.71
N GLU A 70 -7.90 10.71 -17.44
CA GLU A 70 -8.36 10.51 -16.08
C GLU A 70 -7.31 9.76 -15.29
N GLN A 71 -6.96 10.28 -14.13
CA GLN A 71 -6.01 9.63 -13.22
C GLN A 71 -6.79 8.99 -12.08
N SER A 72 -6.72 7.67 -12.00
CA SER A 72 -7.32 6.90 -10.92
C SER A 72 -6.35 6.80 -9.74
N LYS A 73 -6.79 7.20 -8.54
CA LYS A 73 -6.02 6.97 -7.31
C LYS A 73 -5.79 5.49 -7.04
N LEU A 74 -6.69 4.64 -7.51
CA LEU A 74 -6.58 3.20 -7.35
C LEU A 74 -5.46 2.64 -8.22
N GLU A 75 -5.33 3.09 -9.48
CA GLU A 75 -4.19 2.75 -10.35
C GLU A 75 -2.87 3.20 -9.74
N ASP A 76 -2.84 4.42 -9.17
CA ASP A 76 -1.67 4.95 -8.49
C ASP A 76 -1.24 4.07 -7.34
N ALA A 77 -2.19 3.64 -6.50
CA ALA A 77 -1.91 2.77 -5.37
C ALA A 77 -1.40 1.39 -5.80
N TYR A 78 -1.94 0.82 -6.90
CA TYR A 78 -1.46 -0.46 -7.42
C TYR A 78 -0.07 -0.36 -8.06
N ASP A 79 0.26 0.75 -8.71
CA ASP A 79 1.64 1.03 -9.15
C ASP A 79 2.63 1.06 -7.97
N GLU A 80 2.21 1.71 -6.87
CA GLU A 80 3.02 1.80 -5.65
C GLU A 80 3.20 0.43 -4.99
N ILE A 81 2.13 -0.36 -4.88
CA ILE A 81 2.19 -1.71 -4.32
C ILE A 81 3.11 -2.60 -5.16
N GLU A 82 3.02 -2.53 -6.48
CA GLU A 82 3.86 -3.31 -7.39
C GLU A 82 5.35 -2.94 -7.25
N LEU A 83 5.68 -1.65 -7.14
CA LEU A 83 7.05 -1.15 -7.19
C LEU A 83 7.68 -0.95 -5.80
N LEU A 84 6.89 -0.59 -4.78
CA LEU A 84 7.36 -0.30 -3.42
C LEU A 84 6.98 -1.39 -2.42
N GLY A 85 5.98 -2.23 -2.73
CA GLY A 85 5.44 -3.23 -1.82
C GLY A 85 4.34 -2.70 -0.89
N PHE A 86 4.02 -1.40 -0.93
CA PHE A 86 2.97 -0.77 -0.12
C PHE A 86 2.39 0.45 -0.84
N PRO A 87 1.11 0.80 -0.57
CA PRO A 87 0.48 1.99 -1.11
C PRO A 87 0.92 3.26 -0.35
N VAL A 88 1.07 4.37 -1.06
CA VAL A 88 1.40 5.70 -0.53
C VAL A 88 0.24 6.68 -0.75
N THR A 89 -0.44 6.58 -1.90
CA THR A 89 -1.56 7.45 -2.28
C THR A 89 -2.83 7.12 -1.51
N LEU A 90 -3.05 5.84 -1.20
CA LEU A 90 -4.18 5.30 -0.44
C LEU A 90 -3.65 4.50 0.74
N THR A 91 -4.51 4.23 1.72
CA THR A 91 -4.22 3.28 2.79
C THR A 91 -4.64 1.86 2.37
N TRP A 92 -4.14 0.83 3.06
CA TRP A 92 -4.62 -0.54 2.87
C TRP A 92 -6.13 -0.68 3.11
N PHE A 93 -6.69 0.20 3.94
CA PHE A 93 -8.12 0.21 4.28
C PHE A 93 -8.97 0.84 3.16
N ASP A 94 -8.43 1.83 2.44
CA ASP A 94 -9.11 2.44 1.29
C ASP A 94 -9.24 1.46 0.12
N LEU A 95 -8.34 0.48 0.04
CA LEU A 95 -8.37 -0.57 -0.97
C LEU A 95 -9.40 -1.67 -0.69
N LEU A 96 -9.99 -1.73 0.51
CA LEU A 96 -10.97 -2.76 0.85
C LEU A 96 -12.28 -2.57 0.10
N GLN A 97 -12.92 -3.68 -0.27
CA GLN A 97 -14.28 -3.67 -0.84
C GLN A 97 -15.35 -3.27 0.19
N THR A 98 -15.05 -3.44 1.48
CA THR A 98 -15.95 -3.09 2.58
C THR A 98 -15.58 -1.78 3.24
N LYS A 99 -16.58 -1.03 3.67
CA LYS A 99 -16.42 0.20 4.49
C LYS A 99 -16.38 -0.09 5.99
N PHE A 100 -16.62 -1.32 6.41
CA PHE A 100 -16.57 -1.69 7.82
C PHE A 100 -15.13 -1.62 8.33
N ARG A 101 -14.91 -0.96 9.48
CA ARG A 101 -13.58 -0.75 10.08
C ARG A 101 -13.44 -1.35 11.48
N GLY A 102 -14.45 -2.12 11.93
CA GLY A 102 -14.48 -2.72 13.26
C GLY A 102 -15.52 -2.07 14.16
N ASP A 103 -15.81 -2.72 15.29
CA ASP A 103 -16.67 -2.18 16.35
C ASP A 103 -15.84 -1.33 17.33
N VAL A 104 -14.54 -1.60 17.40
CA VAL A 104 -13.56 -0.98 18.30
C VAL A 104 -12.25 -0.78 17.55
N THR A 105 -11.58 0.33 17.80
CA THR A 105 -10.20 0.61 17.34
C THR A 105 -9.18 0.22 18.42
N ALA A 106 -7.91 0.20 18.10
CA ALA A 106 -6.84 -0.10 19.05
C ALA A 106 -6.89 0.82 20.29
N ALA A 107 -7.08 2.11 20.08
CA ALA A 107 -7.23 3.09 21.16
C ALA A 107 -8.44 2.80 22.08
N GLY A 108 -9.51 2.21 21.54
CA GLY A 108 -10.73 1.87 22.27
C GLY A 108 -10.66 0.53 23.04
N MET A 109 -9.62 -0.29 22.86
CA MET A 109 -9.52 -1.63 23.43
C MET A 109 -9.59 -1.64 24.96
N LYS A 110 -8.95 -0.67 25.63
CA LYS A 110 -8.99 -0.56 27.10
C LYS A 110 -10.41 -0.45 27.65
N GLY A 111 -11.30 0.22 26.95
CA GLY A 111 -12.72 0.33 27.32
C GLY A 111 -13.56 -0.90 26.96
N ALA A 112 -12.99 -1.85 26.23
CA ALA A 112 -13.66 -3.06 25.75
C ALA A 112 -13.16 -4.35 26.41
N VAL A 113 -12.36 -4.27 27.47
CA VAL A 113 -11.84 -5.44 28.19
C VAL A 113 -12.97 -6.39 28.62
N SER A 114 -12.75 -7.66 28.45
CA SER A 114 -13.69 -8.78 28.66
C SER A 114 -14.87 -8.83 27.67
N ARG A 115 -14.96 -7.92 26.70
CA ARG A 115 -16.00 -7.92 25.67
C ARG A 115 -15.53 -8.65 24.41
N ARG A 116 -16.47 -9.25 23.69
CA ARG A 116 -16.25 -9.72 22.32
C ARG A 116 -16.40 -8.54 21.36
N VAL A 117 -15.41 -8.38 20.50
CA VAL A 117 -15.34 -7.29 19.53
C VAL A 117 -14.96 -7.82 18.14
N ARG A 118 -15.29 -7.03 17.12
CA ARG A 118 -14.76 -7.21 15.79
C ARG A 118 -13.84 -6.04 15.49
N MET A 119 -12.61 -6.33 15.11
CA MET A 119 -11.62 -5.34 14.72
C MET A 119 -11.17 -5.60 13.29
N VAL A 120 -10.78 -4.55 12.60
CA VAL A 120 -10.17 -4.64 11.26
C VAL A 120 -8.74 -4.14 11.38
N GLY A 121 -7.79 -4.96 10.96
CA GLY A 121 -6.37 -4.62 11.03
C GLY A 121 -5.59 -5.15 9.82
N HIS A 122 -4.61 -4.37 9.38
CA HIS A 122 -3.63 -4.83 8.41
C HIS A 122 -2.51 -5.55 9.13
N LEU A 123 -2.19 -6.76 8.68
CA LEU A 123 -1.19 -7.61 9.31
C LEU A 123 0.22 -7.03 9.11
N VAL A 124 0.90 -6.72 10.20
CA VAL A 124 2.28 -6.23 10.21
C VAL A 124 3.26 -7.38 10.36
N THR A 125 3.03 -8.22 11.38
CA THR A 125 3.92 -9.37 11.63
C THR A 125 3.19 -10.50 12.37
N VAL A 126 3.73 -11.71 12.26
CA VAL A 126 3.27 -12.89 13.00
C VAL A 126 4.47 -13.57 13.65
N LYS A 127 4.36 -13.84 14.94
CA LYS A 127 5.30 -14.67 15.69
C LYS A 127 4.69 -16.05 15.92
N TYR A 128 5.39 -17.09 15.48
CA TYR A 128 4.99 -18.49 15.65
C TYR A 128 5.70 -19.08 16.86
N ILE A 129 4.94 -19.67 17.76
CA ILE A 129 5.48 -20.38 18.92
C ILE A 129 4.83 -21.75 19.08
N LYS A 130 5.47 -22.66 19.82
CA LYS A 130 4.87 -23.92 20.25
C LYS A 130 4.50 -23.83 21.71
N THR A 131 3.30 -24.30 22.04
CA THR A 131 2.84 -24.47 23.42
C THR A 131 3.61 -25.61 24.12
N VAL A 132 3.44 -25.74 25.42
CA VAL A 132 3.99 -26.89 26.19
C VAL A 132 3.49 -28.24 25.66
N LYS A 133 2.32 -28.25 25.02
CA LYS A 133 1.73 -29.44 24.36
C LYS A 133 2.23 -29.64 22.92
N HIS A 134 3.24 -28.90 22.49
CA HIS A 134 3.78 -28.93 21.13
C HIS A 134 2.79 -28.49 20.02
N GLU A 135 1.70 -27.83 20.37
CA GLU A 135 0.74 -27.27 19.42
C GLU A 135 1.20 -25.87 18.99
N TRP A 136 0.89 -25.47 17.74
CA TRP A 136 1.20 -24.13 17.25
C TRP A 136 0.25 -23.08 17.84
N MET A 137 0.82 -22.01 18.29
CA MET A 137 0.16 -20.79 18.74
C MET A 137 0.85 -19.60 18.10
N ASN A 138 0.09 -18.59 17.71
CA ASN A 138 0.65 -17.43 17.02
C ASN A 138 0.25 -16.14 17.75
N PHE A 139 1.19 -15.18 17.72
CA PHE A 139 0.90 -13.79 18.04
C PHE A 139 0.94 -12.98 16.78
N GLY A 140 -0.14 -12.24 16.50
CA GLY A 140 -0.23 -11.33 15.36
C GLY A 140 -0.18 -9.89 15.83
N CYS A 141 0.64 -9.07 15.19
CA CYS A 141 0.61 -7.63 15.37
C CYS A 141 -0.03 -6.99 14.14
N PHE A 142 -1.02 -6.16 14.38
CA PHE A 142 -1.81 -5.49 13.35
C PHE A 142 -1.77 -3.98 13.55
N ILE A 143 -1.99 -3.25 12.47
CA ILE A 143 -2.24 -1.81 12.50
C ILE A 143 -3.70 -1.58 12.12
N ASP A 144 -4.41 -0.72 12.83
CA ASP A 144 -5.79 -0.38 12.53
C ASP A 144 -5.91 0.80 11.55
N ASN A 145 -7.15 1.20 11.22
CA ASN A 145 -7.41 2.30 10.29
C ASN A 145 -6.93 3.68 10.78
N ASP A 146 -6.74 3.82 12.09
CA ASP A 146 -6.29 5.07 12.70
C ASP A 146 -4.75 5.14 12.78
N GLY A 147 -4.07 4.04 12.37
CA GLY A 147 -2.61 3.93 12.38
C GLY A 147 -2.05 3.42 13.72
N GLU A 148 -2.91 2.91 14.60
CA GLU A 148 -2.52 2.41 15.91
C GLU A 148 -2.31 0.89 15.89
N PHE A 149 -1.28 0.42 16.60
CA PHE A 149 -0.97 -1.00 16.69
C PHE A 149 -1.82 -1.70 17.74
N PHE A 150 -2.22 -2.93 17.45
CA PHE A 150 -2.80 -3.84 18.42
C PHE A 150 -2.33 -5.27 18.20
N ASP A 151 -2.26 -6.02 19.29
CA ASP A 151 -1.80 -7.39 19.28
C ASP A 151 -2.95 -8.38 19.44
N THR A 152 -2.75 -9.55 18.85
CA THR A 152 -3.71 -10.64 18.87
C THR A 152 -3.04 -11.93 19.27
N THR A 153 -3.77 -12.75 20.04
CA THR A 153 -3.35 -14.08 20.44
C THR A 153 -4.22 -15.13 19.75
N HIS A 154 -3.58 -16.01 19.00
CA HIS A 154 -4.24 -17.06 18.23
C HIS A 154 -3.88 -18.43 18.84
N PHE A 155 -4.81 -19.00 19.59
CA PHE A 155 -4.67 -20.31 20.17
C PHE A 155 -4.81 -21.41 19.11
N PRO A 156 -4.31 -22.64 19.35
CA PRO A 156 -4.36 -23.74 18.40
C PRO A 156 -5.76 -24.01 17.82
N GLN A 157 -6.79 -23.89 18.65
CA GLN A 157 -8.18 -24.12 18.25
C GLN A 157 -8.66 -23.09 17.22
N SER A 158 -8.33 -21.80 17.41
CA SER A 158 -8.70 -20.75 16.46
C SER A 158 -7.86 -20.86 15.16
N LEU A 159 -6.58 -21.22 15.26
CA LEU A 159 -5.71 -21.41 14.10
C LEU A 159 -6.14 -22.58 13.21
N ALA A 160 -6.66 -23.67 13.79
CA ALA A 160 -7.15 -24.81 13.03
C ALA A 160 -8.32 -24.43 12.11
N GLY A 161 -9.21 -23.55 12.57
CA GLY A 161 -10.34 -23.07 11.79
C GLY A 161 -10.05 -21.84 10.94
N TRP A 162 -9.19 -20.96 11.44
CA TRP A 162 -8.96 -19.61 10.88
C TRP A 162 -7.47 -19.29 10.81
N PRO A 163 -6.69 -19.96 9.92
CA PRO A 163 -5.26 -19.71 9.81
C PRO A 163 -4.96 -18.39 9.14
N PHE A 164 -3.75 -17.86 9.36
CA PHE A 164 -3.21 -16.73 8.60
C PHE A 164 -3.08 -17.11 7.11
N ARG A 165 -3.47 -16.19 6.24
CA ARG A 165 -3.42 -16.33 4.77
C ARG A 165 -2.49 -15.30 4.13
N GLY A 166 -1.30 -15.13 4.73
CA GLY A 166 -0.29 -14.18 4.28
C GLY A 166 -0.61 -12.72 4.61
N SER A 167 0.16 -11.79 4.07
CA SER A 167 -0.03 -10.35 4.25
C SER A 167 -1.40 -9.90 3.77
N GLY A 168 -1.96 -8.87 4.40
CA GLY A 168 -3.22 -8.25 4.03
C GLY A 168 -4.01 -7.75 5.22
N THR A 169 -5.20 -7.23 4.97
CA THR A 169 -6.11 -6.73 6.00
C THR A 169 -7.11 -7.82 6.38
N TYR A 170 -7.34 -7.95 7.67
CA TYR A 170 -8.18 -9.01 8.26
C TYR A 170 -9.32 -8.41 9.08
N LEU A 171 -10.47 -9.06 9.02
CA LEU A 171 -11.52 -8.92 10.01
C LEU A 171 -11.26 -9.96 11.10
N ILE A 172 -11.12 -9.50 12.34
CA ILE A 172 -10.74 -10.28 13.51
C ILE A 172 -11.89 -10.17 14.52
N GLN A 173 -12.41 -11.31 14.93
CA GLN A 173 -13.37 -11.42 16.01
C GLN A 173 -12.76 -12.14 17.18
N GLY A 174 -12.85 -11.57 18.37
CA GLY A 174 -12.30 -12.15 19.57
C GLY A 174 -12.69 -11.41 20.83
N LYS A 175 -12.16 -11.87 21.95
CA LYS A 175 -12.34 -11.26 23.26
C LYS A 175 -11.15 -10.36 23.58
N VAL A 176 -11.41 -9.13 24.01
CA VAL A 176 -10.35 -8.25 24.50
C VAL A 176 -9.96 -8.70 25.91
N VAL A 177 -8.68 -8.91 26.11
CA VAL A 177 -8.09 -9.28 27.40
C VAL A 177 -7.07 -8.23 27.83
N ASP A 178 -6.89 -8.09 29.12
CA ASP A 178 -5.84 -7.25 29.71
C ASP A 178 -4.91 -8.15 30.54
N GLU A 179 -3.66 -8.16 30.18
CA GLU A 179 -2.63 -8.88 30.91
C GLU A 179 -1.56 -7.88 31.37
N PHE A 180 -1.50 -7.64 32.68
CA PHE A 180 -0.56 -6.70 33.28
C PHE A 180 -0.61 -5.26 32.73
N GLY A 181 -1.81 -4.79 32.37
CA GLY A 181 -2.02 -3.45 31.79
C GLY A 181 -1.80 -3.38 30.28
N TYR A 182 -1.53 -4.52 29.64
CA TYR A 182 -1.40 -4.64 28.20
C TYR A 182 -2.64 -5.31 27.58
N THR A 183 -3.33 -4.59 26.72
CA THR A 183 -4.56 -5.10 26.08
C THR A 183 -4.23 -5.83 24.78
N SER A 184 -4.81 -7.02 24.59
CA SER A 184 -4.73 -7.80 23.35
C SER A 184 -6.08 -8.43 23.00
N VAL A 185 -6.21 -9.01 21.80
CA VAL A 185 -7.41 -9.74 21.38
C VAL A 185 -7.12 -11.24 21.34
N GLU A 186 -7.80 -12.02 22.17
CA GLU A 186 -7.87 -13.48 22.01
C GLU A 186 -8.79 -13.81 20.84
N VAL A 187 -8.21 -14.29 19.76
CA VAL A 187 -8.93 -14.47 18.50
C VAL A 187 -9.76 -15.76 18.50
N GLU A 188 -11.05 -15.61 18.25
CA GLU A 188 -11.98 -16.73 18.03
C GLU A 188 -12.09 -17.05 16.54
N LYS A 189 -12.21 -16.02 15.68
CA LYS A 189 -12.34 -16.15 14.23
C LYS A 189 -11.62 -15.01 13.54
N MET A 190 -11.07 -15.26 12.37
CA MET A 190 -10.58 -14.22 11.49
C MET A 190 -10.72 -14.58 10.02
N ALA A 191 -10.83 -13.57 9.17
CA ALA A 191 -10.84 -13.74 7.74
C ALA A 191 -10.10 -12.60 7.05
N LYS A 192 -9.31 -12.93 6.03
CA LYS A 192 -8.69 -11.92 5.18
C LYS A 192 -9.77 -11.24 4.34
N LEU A 193 -9.78 -9.91 4.36
CA LEU A 193 -10.75 -9.11 3.64
C LEU A 193 -10.36 -8.96 2.16
N PRO A 194 -11.35 -8.97 1.24
CA PRO A 194 -11.10 -8.73 -0.17
C PRO A 194 -10.78 -7.26 -0.42
N VAL A 195 -9.81 -7.03 -1.30
CA VAL A 195 -9.47 -5.70 -1.85
C VAL A 195 -10.19 -5.47 -3.19
N GLN A 196 -10.35 -4.21 -3.55
CA GLN A 196 -10.82 -3.82 -4.89
C GLN A 196 -9.84 -4.37 -5.93
N PRO A 197 -10.33 -4.89 -7.07
CA PRO A 197 -9.45 -5.39 -8.12
C PRO A 197 -8.62 -4.27 -8.72
N ASP A 198 -7.44 -4.63 -9.22
CA ASP A 198 -6.59 -3.73 -9.96
C ASP A 198 -7.31 -3.30 -11.26
N PRO A 199 -7.60 -1.99 -11.47
CA PRO A 199 -8.34 -1.53 -12.63
C PRO A 199 -7.56 -1.63 -13.95
N ARG A 200 -6.28 -1.96 -13.90
CA ARG A 200 -5.42 -2.10 -15.10
C ARG A 200 -5.59 -3.47 -15.78
N TYR A 201 -6.33 -4.43 -15.14
CA TYR A 201 -6.54 -5.79 -15.64
C TYR A 201 -8.01 -6.19 -15.64
#